data_9dc94610701de17b18d959916927ea98
#
_entry.id   9dc94610701de17b18d959916927ea98
#
_cell.length_a   1.000
_cell.length_b   1.000
_cell.length_c   1.000
_cell.angle_alpha   90.00
_cell.angle_beta   90.00
_cell.angle_gamma   90.00
#
_symmetry.space_group_name_H-M   'P 1'
#
loop_
_entity.id
_entity.type
_entity.pdbx_description
1 polymer ?
#
loop_
_entity_poly.entity_id
_entity_poly.type
_entity_poly.pdbx_seq_one_letter_code
_entity_poly.pdbx_strand_id
1 'polypeptide(L)'
;MASSREIGRRAGWVPRAAAAAIMVAATTAAPADAKTLRWAHSNDATTMDPYGAYIPVNASLLNNIYEPLVRYDRGYRFEASLATEWTRLAPDRWRLVLRRGVTFHDGNPFDSGDVVASLKRASDPNSPYRPATQMIKDVVAIDDHTIEIQLQGPYPTILNDLAGVYIMDRQWMEKNDTLRAVNPAKGEESFATRNANGTGPFRLTSRRPDVETVLEVNPAWWDKAEHNLERIVYRPLGADATRIAALLSGEVHLVTPAPVQDVDRIRRTPELKILEVADLKVALFGLNIGAAQLNDSDVKDRNPLADRRVRQALYQAIDREAITGRLLRGLTKPTHALIAAEIQGFDPVLDTAPAPFDPEAAKRLLAEAGYPDGFRIGFDCPTERFVNGEQMCQAVVAMWARIGVKAAYQSHPYAPYLKKVLNGQSDIYILGWANTPQLDAFSILNNVLHSKTPRSGTWNPGKYANAEVDALIDRAGSEVDPVARKALIVDAFRKVQADYAAIPLYREPLLYGARRTVETWAAPDSKIRLWLTRMN
;
A
#
# COMPACT_ATOMS: atom_id res chain seq x y z
N MET A 1 -44.61 53.26 -67.30
CA MET A 1 -44.27 53.25 -68.74
C MET A 1 -43.60 51.88 -68.94
N ALA A 2 -44.35 50.95 -69.46
CA ALA A 2 -44.39 50.44 -70.84
C ALA A 2 -43.12 49.68 -71.18
N SER A 3 -43.11 48.49 -71.70
CA SER A 3 -44.02 47.53 -72.33
C SER A 3 -43.30 46.24 -72.61
N SER A 4 -43.89 45.13 -72.30
CA SER A 4 -44.38 44.04 -73.17
C SER A 4 -43.50 43.60 -74.39
N ARG A 5 -43.28 42.31 -74.52
CA ARG A 5 -43.78 41.32 -75.51
C ARG A 5 -42.93 40.02 -75.41
N GLU A 6 -43.54 39.01 -75.09
CA GLU A 6 -44.03 37.78 -75.78
C GLU A 6 -43.32 37.34 -77.08
N ILE A 7 -43.06 36.08 -77.20
CA ILE A 7 -43.27 35.07 -78.25
C ILE A 7 -42.11 34.03 -78.10
N GLY A 8 -42.19 32.74 -77.96
CA GLY A 8 -43.15 31.74 -78.23
C GLY A 8 -42.48 30.50 -78.87
N ARG A 9 -42.85 29.31 -78.43
CA ARG A 9 -42.71 27.95 -79.06
C ARG A 9 -41.33 27.38 -79.24
N ARG A 10 -41.01 26.10 -78.96
CA ARG A 10 -41.72 24.83 -79.24
C ARG A 10 -41.09 23.73 -78.43
N ALA A 11 -41.87 22.70 -78.09
CA ALA A 11 -41.52 21.47 -77.42
C ALA A 11 -40.57 20.57 -78.23
N GLY A 12 -39.62 19.94 -77.57
CA GLY A 12 -38.87 18.79 -78.05
C GLY A 12 -38.81 17.76 -76.93
N TRP A 13 -39.50 16.68 -77.12
CA TRP A 13 -39.56 15.53 -76.18
C TRP A 13 -38.37 14.67 -76.44
N VAL A 14 -37.51 14.38 -75.37
CA VAL A 14 -36.44 13.42 -75.40
C VAL A 14 -36.62 12.51 -74.15
N PRO A 15 -36.62 11.20 -74.32
CA PRO A 15 -36.89 10.27 -73.20
C PRO A 15 -35.70 10.23 -72.23
N ARG A 16 -35.98 10.41 -70.92
CA ARG A 16 -35.01 10.22 -69.86
C ARG A 16 -34.87 8.71 -69.56
N ALA A 17 -33.71 8.17 -69.85
CA ALA A 17 -33.28 6.88 -69.33
C ALA A 17 -33.02 7.03 -67.80
N ALA A 18 -33.74 6.25 -67.01
CA ALA A 18 -33.54 6.16 -65.54
C ALA A 18 -32.27 5.31 -65.26
N ALA A 19 -31.20 5.98 -64.86
CA ALA A 19 -30.05 5.33 -64.25
C ALA A 19 -30.34 5.09 -62.77
N ALA A 20 -30.60 3.82 -62.41
CA ALA A 20 -30.69 3.39 -61.01
C ALA A 20 -29.29 3.43 -60.37
N ALA A 21 -29.00 4.44 -59.56
CA ALA A 21 -27.81 4.48 -58.72
C ALA A 21 -28.03 3.53 -57.53
N ILE A 22 -27.34 2.39 -57.50
CA ILE A 22 -27.23 1.52 -56.36
C ILE A 22 -26.33 2.23 -55.37
N MET A 23 -26.90 2.86 -54.31
CA MET A 23 -26.18 3.34 -53.15
C MET A 23 -25.76 2.10 -52.31
N VAL A 24 -24.50 1.70 -52.44
CA VAL A 24 -23.89 0.79 -51.50
C VAL A 24 -23.70 1.58 -50.18
N ALA A 25 -24.59 1.38 -49.21
CA ALA A 25 -24.39 1.84 -47.86
C ALA A 25 -23.20 1.10 -47.25
N ALA A 26 -22.02 1.69 -47.30
CA ALA A 26 -20.89 1.25 -46.51
C ALA A 26 -21.31 1.45 -45.02
N THR A 27 -21.74 0.39 -44.40
CA THR A 27 -21.84 0.33 -42.92
C THR A 27 -20.43 0.48 -42.40
N THR A 28 -20.03 1.71 -42.10
CA THR A 28 -18.87 1.94 -41.22
C THR A 28 -19.24 1.32 -39.87
N ALA A 29 -18.72 0.12 -39.61
CA ALA A 29 -18.72 -0.43 -38.27
C ALA A 29 -18.11 0.66 -37.37
N ALA A 30 -18.91 1.20 -36.43
CA ALA A 30 -18.38 2.08 -35.41
C ALA A 30 -17.21 1.33 -34.77
N PRO A 31 -16.05 1.98 -34.57
CA PRO A 31 -14.95 1.34 -33.87
C PRO A 31 -15.51 0.82 -32.56
N ALA A 32 -15.30 -0.49 -32.30
CA ALA A 32 -15.66 -1.08 -31.01
C ALA A 32 -15.10 -0.13 -29.95
N ASP A 33 -15.97 0.39 -29.07
CA ASP A 33 -15.56 1.36 -28.06
C ASP A 33 -14.36 0.82 -27.33
N ALA A 34 -13.21 1.51 -27.47
CA ALA A 34 -11.96 1.15 -26.84
C ALA A 34 -12.23 0.93 -25.34
N LYS A 35 -11.91 -0.27 -24.80
CA LYS A 35 -12.25 -0.63 -23.41
C LYS A 35 -11.53 0.29 -22.44
N THR A 36 -12.18 1.39 -22.09
CA THR A 36 -11.68 2.44 -21.21
C THR A 36 -12.13 2.19 -19.77
N LEU A 37 -11.20 1.91 -18.88
CA LEU A 37 -11.47 1.87 -17.44
C LEU A 37 -11.38 3.31 -16.87
N ARG A 38 -12.45 3.81 -16.29
CA ARG A 38 -12.48 5.04 -15.51
C ARG A 38 -12.37 4.69 -14.03
N TRP A 39 -11.26 5.09 -13.42
CA TRP A 39 -10.91 4.77 -12.04
C TRP A 39 -10.82 6.05 -11.21
N ALA A 40 -11.63 6.15 -10.16
CA ALA A 40 -11.55 7.24 -9.18
C ALA A 40 -10.86 6.79 -7.90
N HIS A 41 -9.99 7.67 -7.39
CA HIS A 41 -9.31 7.48 -6.11
C HIS A 41 -9.49 8.71 -5.22
N SER A 42 -9.41 8.55 -3.88
CA SER A 42 -9.55 9.66 -2.92
C SER A 42 -8.44 10.71 -3.02
N ASN A 43 -7.26 10.33 -3.46
CA ASN A 43 -6.09 11.21 -3.58
C ASN A 43 -5.50 11.13 -4.99
N ASP A 44 -4.74 12.17 -5.37
CA ASP A 44 -3.91 12.10 -6.56
C ASP A 44 -2.52 11.52 -6.28
N ALA A 45 -1.87 10.97 -7.31
CA ALA A 45 -0.46 10.66 -7.26
C ALA A 45 0.35 11.97 -7.25
N THR A 46 1.26 12.10 -6.33
CA THR A 46 2.05 13.34 -6.17
C THR A 46 3.15 13.46 -7.23
N THR A 47 3.56 12.35 -7.84
CA THR A 47 4.63 12.30 -8.84
C THR A 47 4.51 11.06 -9.72
N MET A 48 5.03 11.14 -10.95
CA MET A 48 5.24 10.00 -11.84
C MET A 48 6.67 9.41 -11.71
N ASP A 49 7.54 10.08 -10.97
CA ASP A 49 8.86 9.57 -10.62
C ASP A 49 8.73 8.40 -9.64
N PRO A 50 9.19 7.18 -10.00
CA PRO A 50 9.07 6.03 -9.13
C PRO A 50 9.88 6.15 -7.83
N TYR A 51 10.81 7.08 -7.76
CA TYR A 51 11.63 7.37 -6.57
C TYR A 51 11.30 8.70 -5.90
N GLY A 52 10.24 9.40 -6.34
CA GLY A 52 9.88 10.72 -5.83
C GLY A 52 9.08 10.70 -4.53
N ALA A 53 8.25 9.68 -4.29
CA ALA A 53 7.48 9.58 -3.05
C ALA A 53 7.07 8.12 -2.76
N TYR A 54 7.28 7.70 -1.52
CA TYR A 54 6.86 6.38 -1.04
C TYR A 54 5.48 6.47 -0.38
N ILE A 55 4.41 6.55 -1.19
CA ILE A 55 3.01 6.58 -0.73
C ILE A 55 2.15 5.58 -1.53
N PRO A 56 1.11 4.99 -0.91
CA PRO A 56 0.32 3.92 -1.53
C PRO A 56 -0.32 4.29 -2.87
N VAL A 57 -0.85 5.50 -3.01
CA VAL A 57 -1.49 5.96 -4.26
C VAL A 57 -0.50 6.04 -5.41
N ASN A 58 0.73 6.54 -5.18
CA ASN A 58 1.79 6.54 -6.18
C ASN A 58 2.14 5.11 -6.59
N ALA A 59 2.39 4.24 -5.60
CA ALA A 59 2.72 2.84 -5.86
C ALA A 59 1.62 2.12 -6.66
N SER A 60 0.35 2.41 -6.36
CA SER A 60 -0.80 1.83 -7.05
C SER A 60 -0.92 2.27 -8.52
N LEU A 61 -0.52 3.49 -8.86
CA LEU A 61 -0.52 3.99 -10.24
C LEU A 61 0.75 3.55 -10.99
N LEU A 62 1.92 3.74 -10.35
CA LEU A 62 3.22 3.54 -10.98
C LEU A 62 3.55 2.06 -11.25
N ASN A 63 2.99 1.11 -10.46
CA ASN A 63 3.19 -0.31 -10.72
C ASN A 63 2.56 -0.80 -12.03
N ASN A 64 1.77 0.03 -12.72
CA ASN A 64 1.22 -0.25 -14.04
C ASN A 64 2.08 0.33 -15.18
N ILE A 65 3.05 1.20 -14.85
CA ILE A 65 3.92 1.90 -15.79
C ILE A 65 5.35 1.32 -15.73
N TYR A 66 5.84 1.06 -14.53
CA TYR A 66 7.19 0.56 -14.26
C TYR A 66 7.15 -0.84 -13.69
N GLU A 67 8.23 -1.59 -13.87
CA GLU A 67 8.39 -2.93 -13.32
C GLU A 67 9.67 -3.06 -12.50
N PRO A 68 9.65 -3.88 -11.43
CA PRO A 68 10.83 -4.20 -10.63
C PRO A 68 11.59 -5.39 -11.22
N LEU A 69 12.75 -5.72 -10.65
CA LEU A 69 13.51 -6.93 -11.02
C LEU A 69 12.75 -8.20 -10.67
N VAL A 70 12.16 -8.27 -9.49
CA VAL A 70 11.30 -9.35 -9.01
C VAL A 70 9.97 -8.76 -8.54
N ARG A 71 8.88 -9.47 -8.66
CA ARG A 71 7.57 -9.02 -8.19
C ARG A 71 6.89 -10.09 -7.33
N TYR A 72 5.77 -9.78 -6.75
CA TYR A 72 4.96 -10.73 -5.98
C TYR A 72 3.79 -11.24 -6.81
N ASP A 73 3.56 -12.57 -6.76
CA ASP A 73 2.37 -13.22 -7.26
C ASP A 73 1.13 -12.89 -6.40
N ARG A 74 -0.05 -13.43 -6.73
CA ARG A 74 -1.28 -13.24 -5.93
C ARG A 74 -1.19 -13.85 -4.52
N GLY A 75 -0.25 -14.75 -4.29
CA GLY A 75 0.03 -15.36 -2.98
C GLY A 75 1.18 -14.69 -2.22
N TYR A 76 1.67 -13.56 -2.71
CA TYR A 76 2.81 -12.82 -2.14
C TYR A 76 4.12 -13.61 -2.10
N ARG A 77 4.30 -14.56 -3.03
CA ARG A 77 5.58 -15.24 -3.28
C ARG A 77 6.31 -14.52 -4.40
N PHE A 78 7.64 -14.58 -4.40
CA PHE A 78 8.43 -13.99 -5.48
C PHE A 78 8.16 -14.69 -6.80
N GLU A 79 7.94 -13.90 -7.84
CA GLU A 79 7.90 -14.35 -9.23
C GLU A 79 8.82 -13.47 -10.10
N ALA A 80 9.24 -14.05 -11.22
CA ALA A 80 10.10 -13.39 -12.19
C ALA A 80 9.40 -12.17 -12.84
N SER A 81 10.13 -11.05 -12.89
CA SER A 81 9.72 -9.84 -13.60
C SER A 81 10.83 -9.47 -14.60
N LEU A 82 11.53 -8.35 -14.43
CA LEU A 82 12.67 -7.98 -15.28
C LEU A 82 13.91 -8.85 -15.02
N ALA A 83 14.01 -9.52 -13.87
CA ALA A 83 14.94 -10.63 -13.67
C ALA A 83 14.19 -11.96 -13.83
N THR A 84 14.78 -12.91 -14.55
CA THR A 84 14.23 -14.26 -14.79
C THR A 84 14.74 -15.27 -13.77
N GLU A 85 15.95 -15.04 -13.24
CA GLU A 85 16.62 -15.90 -12.27
C GLU A 85 17.40 -15.07 -11.27
N TRP A 86 17.52 -15.57 -10.05
CA TRP A 86 18.37 -14.98 -9.00
C TRP A 86 19.02 -16.09 -8.16
N THR A 87 20.32 -15.95 -7.94
CA THR A 87 21.11 -16.92 -7.21
C THR A 87 21.97 -16.21 -6.17
N ARG A 88 21.91 -16.69 -4.94
CA ARG A 88 22.81 -16.24 -3.88
C ARG A 88 24.16 -16.94 -4.02
N LEU A 89 25.20 -16.18 -4.38
CA LEU A 89 26.56 -16.69 -4.56
C LEU A 89 27.33 -16.77 -3.23
N ALA A 90 27.00 -15.85 -2.31
CA ALA A 90 27.56 -15.78 -0.96
C ALA A 90 26.51 -15.13 -0.04
N PRO A 91 26.66 -15.14 1.29
CA PRO A 91 25.73 -14.48 2.21
C PRO A 91 25.46 -13.00 1.89
N ASP A 92 26.43 -12.33 1.28
CA ASP A 92 26.42 -10.90 0.91
C ASP A 92 26.53 -10.65 -0.60
N ARG A 93 26.34 -11.67 -1.45
CA ARG A 93 26.45 -11.52 -2.90
C ARG A 93 25.40 -12.30 -3.66
N TRP A 94 24.73 -11.62 -4.59
CA TRP A 94 23.69 -12.15 -5.45
C TRP A 94 24.00 -11.92 -6.91
N ARG A 95 23.62 -12.87 -7.77
CA ARG A 95 23.60 -12.75 -9.22
C ARG A 95 22.18 -12.82 -9.70
N LEU A 96 21.81 -11.92 -10.62
CA LEU A 96 20.51 -11.90 -11.28
C LEU A 96 20.72 -11.96 -12.78
N VAL A 97 19.91 -12.82 -13.44
CA VAL A 97 19.83 -12.90 -14.91
C VAL A 97 18.63 -12.06 -15.35
N LEU A 98 18.87 -11.13 -16.27
CA LEU A 98 17.87 -10.17 -16.75
C LEU A 98 17.11 -10.73 -17.97
N ARG A 99 15.85 -10.34 -18.08
CA ARG A 99 14.97 -10.73 -19.18
C ARG A 99 15.43 -10.11 -20.49
N ARG A 100 15.48 -10.92 -21.55
CA ARG A 100 15.80 -10.48 -22.91
C ARG A 100 14.56 -10.02 -23.67
N GLY A 101 14.73 -9.12 -24.64
CA GLY A 101 13.66 -8.67 -25.53
C GLY A 101 12.63 -7.73 -24.91
N VAL A 102 12.92 -7.18 -23.73
CA VAL A 102 12.10 -6.13 -23.10
C VAL A 102 12.49 -4.78 -23.70
N THR A 103 11.48 -3.93 -23.93
CA THR A 103 11.69 -2.53 -24.33
C THR A 103 10.95 -1.59 -23.41
N PHE A 104 11.51 -0.40 -23.21
CA PHE A 104 10.81 0.72 -22.58
C PHE A 104 9.73 1.27 -23.51
N HIS A 105 8.86 2.12 -22.97
CA HIS A 105 7.70 2.68 -23.69
C HIS A 105 8.09 3.54 -24.91
N ASP A 106 9.29 4.09 -24.94
CA ASP A 106 9.86 4.86 -26.05
C ASP A 106 10.60 3.98 -27.08
N GLY A 107 10.70 2.66 -26.83
CA GLY A 107 11.32 1.68 -27.70
C GLY A 107 12.78 1.35 -27.38
N ASN A 108 13.41 2.01 -26.41
CA ASN A 108 14.77 1.68 -25.99
C ASN A 108 14.83 0.25 -25.40
N PRO A 109 15.86 -0.55 -25.70
CA PRO A 109 16.01 -1.87 -25.11
C PRO A 109 16.39 -1.77 -23.63
N PHE A 110 15.89 -2.72 -22.85
CA PHE A 110 16.26 -2.88 -21.44
C PHE A 110 17.53 -3.70 -21.31
N ASP A 111 18.49 -3.20 -20.53
CA ASP A 111 19.75 -3.87 -20.24
C ASP A 111 20.23 -3.70 -18.78
N SER A 112 21.40 -4.26 -18.46
CA SER A 112 22.02 -4.18 -17.13
C SER A 112 22.42 -2.76 -16.73
N GLY A 113 22.70 -1.88 -17.68
CA GLY A 113 23.01 -0.47 -17.45
C GLY A 113 21.83 0.29 -16.84
N ASP A 114 20.60 -0.05 -17.24
CA ASP A 114 19.37 0.52 -16.68
C ASP A 114 19.19 0.12 -15.21
N VAL A 115 19.50 -1.13 -14.90
CA VAL A 115 19.44 -1.62 -13.52
C VAL A 115 20.45 -0.91 -12.62
N VAL A 116 21.71 -0.79 -13.09
CA VAL A 116 22.78 -0.08 -12.37
C VAL A 116 22.39 1.38 -12.13
N ALA A 117 21.90 2.07 -13.17
CA ALA A 117 21.49 3.48 -13.09
C ALA A 117 20.29 3.65 -12.12
N SER A 118 19.31 2.75 -12.20
CA SER A 118 18.10 2.77 -11.36
C SER A 118 18.42 2.56 -9.88
N LEU A 119 19.21 1.54 -9.55
CA LEU A 119 19.60 1.26 -8.16
C LEU A 119 20.48 2.38 -7.59
N LYS A 120 21.36 2.95 -8.39
CA LYS A 120 22.16 4.12 -8.01
C LYS A 120 21.26 5.33 -7.73
N ARG A 121 20.26 5.59 -8.57
CA ARG A 121 19.28 6.67 -8.37
C ARG A 121 18.40 6.45 -7.15
N ALA A 122 17.95 5.23 -6.91
CA ALA A 122 17.20 4.87 -5.70
C ALA A 122 18.03 5.08 -4.42
N SER A 123 19.36 4.95 -4.50
CA SER A 123 20.31 5.17 -3.39
C SER A 123 20.68 6.64 -3.18
N ASP A 124 20.22 7.57 -4.03
CA ASP A 124 20.50 9.01 -3.88
C ASP A 124 20.05 9.50 -2.49
N PRO A 125 20.82 10.36 -1.81
CA PRO A 125 20.45 10.95 -0.52
C PRO A 125 19.07 11.62 -0.49
N ASN A 126 18.60 12.13 -1.62
CA ASN A 126 17.30 12.77 -1.76
C ASN A 126 16.15 11.76 -2.01
N SER A 127 16.47 10.51 -2.33
CA SER A 127 15.47 9.50 -2.64
C SER A 127 14.80 8.95 -1.37
N PRO A 128 13.47 8.97 -1.25
CA PRO A 128 12.74 8.27 -0.20
C PRO A 128 12.88 6.73 -0.29
N TYR A 129 13.43 6.20 -1.39
CA TYR A 129 13.71 4.77 -1.58
C TYR A 129 15.10 4.34 -1.09
N ARG A 130 15.94 5.27 -0.64
CA ARG A 130 17.27 4.97 -0.09
C ARG A 130 17.27 3.88 0.98
N PRO A 131 16.27 3.78 1.89
CA PRO A 131 16.23 2.67 2.86
C PRO A 131 16.17 1.28 2.22
N ALA A 132 15.56 1.13 1.04
CA ALA A 132 15.50 -0.14 0.31
C ALA A 132 16.81 -0.51 -0.39
N THR A 133 17.73 0.44 -0.57
CA THR A 133 19.02 0.21 -1.24
C THR A 133 20.22 0.37 -0.32
N GLN A 134 20.02 0.75 0.94
CA GLN A 134 21.10 1.06 1.88
C GLN A 134 22.04 -0.12 2.16
N MET A 135 21.57 -1.35 2.00
CA MET A 135 22.41 -2.55 2.15
C MET A 135 23.18 -2.90 0.87
N ILE A 136 22.89 -2.28 -0.26
CA ILE A 136 23.63 -2.45 -1.49
C ILE A 136 24.95 -1.67 -1.38
N LYS A 137 26.06 -2.39 -1.49
CA LYS A 137 27.40 -1.80 -1.53
C LYS A 137 27.80 -1.45 -2.94
N ASP A 138 27.50 -2.35 -3.89
CA ASP A 138 27.83 -2.17 -5.30
C ASP A 138 26.89 -3.01 -6.19
N VAL A 139 26.71 -2.58 -7.44
CA VAL A 139 26.01 -3.30 -8.49
C VAL A 139 26.86 -3.29 -9.75
N VAL A 140 27.28 -4.48 -10.17
CA VAL A 140 28.17 -4.67 -11.31
C VAL A 140 27.43 -5.32 -12.46
N ALA A 141 27.44 -4.69 -13.63
CA ALA A 141 27.05 -5.31 -14.89
C ALA A 141 28.15 -6.29 -15.31
N ILE A 142 27.82 -7.59 -15.42
CA ILE A 142 28.72 -8.63 -15.90
C ILE A 142 28.65 -8.69 -17.44
N ASP A 143 27.46 -8.60 -17.97
CA ASP A 143 27.12 -8.42 -19.39
C ASP A 143 25.77 -7.69 -19.50
N ASP A 144 25.23 -7.50 -20.71
CA ASP A 144 23.98 -6.78 -20.96
C ASP A 144 22.77 -7.36 -20.21
N HIS A 145 22.83 -8.65 -19.82
CA HIS A 145 21.71 -9.36 -19.19
C HIS A 145 22.09 -10.10 -17.91
N THR A 146 23.20 -9.74 -17.29
CA THR A 146 23.64 -10.33 -16.02
C THR A 146 24.21 -9.26 -15.10
N ILE A 147 23.70 -9.19 -13.87
CA ILE A 147 24.25 -8.31 -12.85
C ILE A 147 24.67 -9.10 -11.60
N GLU A 148 25.65 -8.56 -10.89
CA GLU A 148 25.94 -8.98 -9.51
C GLU A 148 25.70 -7.83 -8.55
N ILE A 149 25.02 -8.13 -7.44
CA ILE A 149 24.79 -7.19 -6.34
C ILE A 149 25.65 -7.63 -5.17
N GLN A 150 26.57 -6.75 -4.76
CA GLN A 150 27.37 -6.87 -3.55
C GLN A 150 26.66 -6.11 -2.42
N LEU A 151 26.44 -6.76 -1.29
CA LEU A 151 25.82 -6.19 -0.09
C LEU A 151 26.89 -5.80 0.94
N GLN A 152 26.51 -4.99 1.93
CA GLN A 152 27.39 -4.59 3.03
C GLN A 152 27.64 -5.73 4.05
N GLY A 153 26.87 -6.82 3.97
CA GLY A 153 26.93 -8.00 4.80
C GLY A 153 25.77 -8.95 4.50
N PRO A 154 25.62 -10.04 5.24
CA PRO A 154 24.50 -10.96 5.10
C PRO A 154 23.17 -10.20 5.25
N TYR A 155 22.32 -10.31 4.21
CA TYR A 155 21.03 -9.59 4.19
C TYR A 155 19.97 -10.43 3.49
N PRO A 156 19.11 -11.12 4.26
CA PRO A 156 18.14 -12.08 3.71
C PRO A 156 16.99 -11.45 2.94
N THR A 157 16.71 -10.14 3.12
CA THR A 157 15.53 -9.46 2.56
C THR A 157 15.81 -8.64 1.31
N ILE A 158 16.95 -8.82 0.65
CA ILE A 158 17.29 -8.02 -0.56
C ILE A 158 16.24 -8.17 -1.68
N LEU A 159 15.69 -9.37 -1.90
CA LEU A 159 14.66 -9.57 -2.92
C LEU A 159 13.36 -8.83 -2.58
N ASN A 160 13.03 -8.70 -1.31
CA ASN A 160 11.89 -7.93 -0.83
C ASN A 160 12.07 -6.44 -1.15
N ASP A 161 13.27 -5.91 -0.94
CA ASP A 161 13.61 -4.53 -1.29
C ASP A 161 13.56 -4.32 -2.80
N LEU A 162 14.17 -5.22 -3.59
CA LEU A 162 14.18 -5.15 -5.05
C LEU A 162 12.78 -5.25 -5.67
N ALA A 163 11.83 -5.95 -5.01
CA ALA A 163 10.42 -5.99 -5.44
C ALA A 163 9.69 -4.64 -5.28
N GLY A 164 10.26 -3.72 -4.51
CA GLY A 164 9.76 -2.35 -4.33
C GLY A 164 10.46 -1.31 -5.19
N VAL A 165 11.59 -1.64 -5.83
CA VAL A 165 12.42 -0.72 -6.62
C VAL A 165 12.15 -0.93 -8.10
N TYR A 166 11.53 0.05 -8.76
CA TYR A 166 11.19 0.01 -10.18
C TYR A 166 12.40 0.36 -11.04
N ILE A 167 12.48 -0.20 -12.24
CA ILE A 167 13.57 0.09 -13.17
C ILE A 167 13.17 1.20 -14.15
N MET A 168 14.08 2.14 -14.38
CA MET A 168 13.97 3.27 -15.30
C MET A 168 14.99 3.12 -16.42
N ASP A 169 14.65 3.63 -17.60
CA ASP A 169 15.54 3.74 -18.73
C ASP A 169 16.67 4.74 -18.47
N ARG A 170 17.92 4.28 -18.51
CA ARG A 170 19.11 5.11 -18.32
C ARG A 170 19.23 6.19 -19.39
N GLN A 171 18.99 5.87 -20.67
CA GLN A 171 19.10 6.81 -21.77
C GLN A 171 18.04 7.91 -21.66
N TRP A 172 16.81 7.55 -21.26
CA TRP A 172 15.75 8.51 -20.99
C TRP A 172 16.08 9.42 -19.80
N MET A 173 16.68 8.86 -18.75
CA MET A 173 17.12 9.65 -17.59
C MET A 173 18.22 10.63 -17.95
N GLU A 174 19.20 10.21 -18.74
CA GLU A 174 20.29 11.06 -19.25
C GLU A 174 19.76 12.19 -20.14
N LYS A 175 18.90 11.86 -21.10
CA LYS A 175 18.29 12.82 -22.03
C LYS A 175 17.49 13.91 -21.34
N ASN A 176 16.84 13.58 -20.22
CA ASN A 176 15.92 14.48 -19.52
C ASN A 176 16.50 15.03 -18.19
N ASP A 177 17.78 14.88 -17.96
CA ASP A 177 18.49 15.34 -16.75
C ASP A 177 17.83 14.84 -15.45
N THR A 178 17.48 13.55 -15.39
CA THR A 178 16.81 12.93 -14.25
C THR A 178 17.58 11.78 -13.63
N LEU A 179 18.91 11.69 -13.87
CA LEU A 179 19.76 10.67 -13.26
C LEU A 179 19.84 10.76 -11.73
N ARG A 180 19.59 11.94 -11.17
CA ARG A 180 19.52 12.14 -9.72
C ARG A 180 18.08 12.23 -9.24
N ALA A 181 17.82 11.69 -8.05
CA ALA A 181 16.53 11.88 -7.40
C ALA A 181 16.41 13.31 -6.87
N VAL A 182 15.21 13.89 -7.00
CA VAL A 182 14.87 15.18 -6.38
C VAL A 182 14.19 14.94 -5.02
N ASN A 183 14.18 15.96 -4.17
CA ASN A 183 13.52 15.92 -2.88
C ASN A 183 12.16 16.63 -2.92
N PRO A 184 11.05 15.90 -3.09
CA PRO A 184 9.72 16.51 -3.16
C PRO A 184 9.31 17.24 -1.87
N ALA A 185 9.86 16.85 -0.71
CA ALA A 185 9.60 17.53 0.56
C ALA A 185 10.17 18.95 0.60
N LYS A 186 11.13 19.26 -0.30
CA LYS A 186 11.66 20.61 -0.51
C LYS A 186 10.99 21.35 -1.68
N GLY A 187 9.95 20.76 -2.28
CA GLY A 187 9.29 21.30 -3.47
C GLY A 187 10.12 21.16 -4.75
N GLU A 188 11.14 20.29 -4.78
CA GLU A 188 11.94 20.06 -5.98
C GLU A 188 11.15 19.18 -6.98
N GLU A 189 11.20 19.55 -8.25
CA GLU A 189 10.64 18.78 -9.37
C GLU A 189 11.73 18.44 -10.39
N SER A 190 11.57 17.32 -11.08
CA SER A 190 12.35 16.92 -12.26
C SER A 190 11.41 16.65 -13.43
N PHE A 191 11.95 16.37 -14.61
CA PHE A 191 11.15 15.93 -15.74
C PHE A 191 10.33 14.66 -15.41
N ALA A 192 10.88 13.72 -14.62
CA ALA A 192 10.21 12.52 -14.17
C ALA A 192 9.02 12.78 -13.24
N THR A 193 8.92 13.95 -12.60
CA THR A 193 7.76 14.29 -11.74
C THR A 193 6.43 14.23 -12.50
N ARG A 194 6.44 14.58 -13.79
CA ARG A 194 5.23 14.65 -14.62
C ARG A 194 5.25 13.71 -15.83
N ASN A 195 6.37 13.07 -16.11
CA ASN A 195 6.58 12.18 -17.26
C ASN A 195 7.07 10.82 -16.80
N ALA A 196 6.82 9.79 -17.59
CA ALA A 196 7.19 8.43 -17.28
C ALA A 196 7.64 7.66 -18.52
N ASN A 197 8.67 6.83 -18.38
CA ASN A 197 9.13 5.87 -19.37
C ASN A 197 9.51 4.58 -18.65
N GLY A 198 8.64 3.60 -18.64
CA GLY A 198 8.81 2.30 -18.01
C GLY A 198 8.70 1.17 -19.00
N THR A 199 8.70 -0.07 -18.49
CA THR A 199 8.55 -1.30 -19.26
C THR A 199 7.16 -1.92 -19.13
N GLY A 200 6.29 -1.34 -18.27
CA GLY A 200 5.06 -1.95 -17.82
C GLY A 200 3.94 -2.03 -18.87
N PRO A 201 2.80 -2.66 -18.48
CA PRO A 201 1.66 -2.92 -19.37
C PRO A 201 0.95 -1.67 -19.88
N PHE A 202 1.11 -0.53 -19.24
CA PHE A 202 0.49 0.73 -19.65
C PHE A 202 1.52 1.85 -19.67
N ARG A 203 1.39 2.76 -20.65
CA ARG A 203 2.23 3.94 -20.83
C ARG A 203 1.46 5.21 -20.46
N LEU A 204 2.13 6.16 -19.85
CA LEU A 204 1.57 7.49 -19.55
C LEU A 204 1.42 8.29 -20.85
N THR A 205 0.22 8.76 -21.16
CA THR A 205 -0.07 9.60 -22.34
C THR A 205 -0.46 11.02 -21.98
N SER A 206 -1.05 11.24 -20.79
CA SER A 206 -1.42 12.58 -20.33
C SER A 206 -1.44 12.63 -18.79
N ARG A 207 -0.95 13.73 -18.25
CA ARG A 207 -0.98 14.02 -16.82
C ARG A 207 -1.39 15.47 -16.58
N ARG A 208 -2.52 15.66 -15.92
CA ARG A 208 -2.97 16.94 -15.36
C ARG A 208 -3.15 16.76 -13.86
N PRO A 209 -2.17 17.19 -13.02
CA PRO A 209 -2.22 17.00 -11.57
C PRO A 209 -3.58 17.47 -11.00
N ASP A 210 -4.09 16.72 -10.02
CA ASP A 210 -5.38 16.94 -9.35
C ASP A 210 -6.63 16.92 -10.25
N VAL A 211 -6.47 16.62 -11.54
CA VAL A 211 -7.56 16.55 -12.51
C VAL A 211 -7.68 15.15 -13.09
N GLU A 212 -6.63 14.68 -13.77
CA GLU A 212 -6.71 13.39 -14.46
C GLU A 212 -5.31 12.89 -14.90
N THR A 213 -5.13 11.58 -14.85
CA THR A 213 -4.00 10.87 -15.47
C THR A 213 -4.52 9.84 -16.45
N VAL A 214 -4.00 9.85 -17.67
CA VAL A 214 -4.41 8.92 -18.74
C VAL A 214 -3.25 7.98 -19.04
N LEU A 215 -3.56 6.69 -18.99
CA LEU A 215 -2.66 5.63 -19.45
C LEU A 215 -3.29 4.92 -20.66
N GLU A 216 -2.45 4.48 -21.58
CA GLU A 216 -2.82 3.63 -22.70
C GLU A 216 -2.07 2.30 -22.65
N VAL A 217 -2.66 1.27 -23.21
CA VAL A 217 -2.04 -0.06 -23.28
C VAL A 217 -0.68 0.03 -23.97
N ASN A 218 0.29 -0.71 -23.45
CA ASN A 218 1.57 -0.95 -24.09
C ASN A 218 1.45 -2.23 -24.95
N PRO A 219 1.29 -2.15 -26.28
CA PRO A 219 1.15 -3.33 -27.11
C PRO A 219 2.44 -4.17 -27.24
N ALA A 220 3.59 -3.58 -26.87
CA ALA A 220 4.89 -4.24 -26.84
C ALA A 220 5.26 -4.80 -25.46
N TRP A 221 4.31 -4.85 -24.52
CA TRP A 221 4.59 -5.40 -23.19
C TRP A 221 5.02 -6.87 -23.30
N TRP A 222 6.12 -7.21 -22.65
CA TRP A 222 6.80 -8.50 -22.76
C TRP A 222 6.02 -9.66 -22.11
N ASP A 223 5.13 -9.38 -21.15
CA ASP A 223 4.40 -10.40 -20.39
C ASP A 223 3.02 -10.66 -21.02
N LYS A 224 2.37 -11.75 -20.59
CA LYS A 224 1.05 -12.12 -21.06
C LYS A 224 -0.01 -11.24 -20.42
N ALA A 225 -0.68 -10.43 -21.23
CA ALA A 225 -1.79 -9.60 -20.79
C ALA A 225 -3.00 -10.46 -20.36
N GLU A 226 -3.36 -10.42 -19.08
CA GLU A 226 -4.62 -10.96 -18.59
C GLU A 226 -5.78 -9.96 -18.71
N HIS A 227 -5.47 -8.69 -19.00
CA HIS A 227 -6.46 -7.62 -19.19
C HIS A 227 -6.95 -7.54 -20.64
N ASN A 228 -8.03 -6.76 -20.83
CA ASN A 228 -8.56 -6.38 -22.14
C ASN A 228 -8.78 -4.86 -22.23
N LEU A 229 -8.05 -4.09 -21.41
CA LEU A 229 -8.14 -2.65 -21.33
C LEU A 229 -7.25 -2.01 -22.39
N GLU A 230 -7.74 -0.97 -23.06
CA GLU A 230 -6.98 -0.16 -24.04
C GLU A 230 -6.57 1.18 -23.43
N ARG A 231 -7.40 1.72 -22.56
CA ARG A 231 -7.20 3.04 -21.93
C ARG A 231 -7.65 3.04 -20.47
N ILE A 232 -6.92 3.78 -19.66
CA ILE A 232 -7.24 4.04 -18.25
C ILE A 232 -7.37 5.56 -18.08
N VAL A 233 -8.44 6.00 -17.46
CA VAL A 233 -8.63 7.39 -17.01
C VAL A 233 -8.71 7.38 -15.49
N TYR A 234 -7.62 7.78 -14.85
CA TYR A 234 -7.54 7.93 -13.41
C TYR A 234 -7.95 9.35 -13.00
N ARG A 235 -8.86 9.49 -12.03
CA ARG A 235 -9.34 10.78 -11.51
C ARG A 235 -9.27 10.83 -9.98
N PRO A 236 -8.61 11.83 -9.40
CA PRO A 236 -8.70 12.10 -7.98
C PRO A 236 -10.06 12.73 -7.64
N LEU A 237 -10.86 12.05 -6.84
CA LEU A 237 -12.15 12.53 -6.31
C LEU A 237 -12.11 12.44 -4.78
N GLY A 238 -11.62 13.48 -4.12
CA GLY A 238 -11.35 13.50 -2.69
C GLY A 238 -12.60 13.31 -1.82
N ALA A 239 -13.71 13.97 -2.16
CA ALA A 239 -14.94 13.87 -1.40
C ALA A 239 -15.64 12.52 -1.63
N ASP A 240 -15.90 11.77 -0.55
CA ASP A 240 -16.57 10.47 -0.56
C ASP A 240 -17.90 10.51 -1.32
N ALA A 241 -18.74 11.50 -1.02
CA ALA A 241 -20.06 11.65 -1.66
C ALA A 241 -19.95 11.83 -3.19
N THR A 242 -18.99 12.63 -3.66
CA THR A 242 -18.74 12.83 -5.09
C THR A 242 -18.24 11.55 -5.76
N ARG A 243 -17.32 10.85 -5.10
CA ARG A 243 -16.73 9.61 -5.61
C ARG A 243 -17.78 8.50 -5.74
N ILE A 244 -18.67 8.38 -4.76
CA ILE A 244 -19.77 7.40 -4.79
C ILE A 244 -20.86 7.81 -5.79
N ALA A 245 -21.19 9.09 -5.91
CA ALA A 245 -22.13 9.56 -6.94
C ALA A 245 -21.64 9.25 -8.37
N ALA A 246 -20.35 9.45 -8.64
CA ALA A 246 -19.72 9.11 -9.93
C ALA A 246 -19.78 7.59 -10.23
N LEU A 247 -19.65 6.73 -9.21
CA LEU A 247 -19.81 5.27 -9.36
C LEU A 247 -21.28 4.90 -9.69
N LEU A 248 -22.21 5.47 -8.94
CA LEU A 248 -23.66 5.20 -9.10
C LEU A 248 -24.18 5.65 -10.47
N SER A 249 -23.72 6.80 -10.96
CA SER A 249 -24.11 7.33 -12.29
C SER A 249 -23.44 6.57 -13.45
N GLY A 250 -22.35 5.82 -13.20
CA GLY A 250 -21.54 5.17 -14.23
C GLY A 250 -20.51 6.10 -14.88
N GLU A 251 -20.28 7.28 -14.34
CA GLU A 251 -19.17 8.15 -14.74
C GLU A 251 -17.83 7.48 -14.51
N VAL A 252 -17.68 6.71 -13.40
CA VAL A 252 -16.52 5.87 -13.13
C VAL A 252 -16.92 4.41 -12.97
N HIS A 253 -15.97 3.51 -13.24
CA HIS A 253 -16.17 2.07 -13.19
C HIS A 253 -15.61 1.43 -11.92
N LEU A 254 -14.60 2.06 -11.32
CA LEU A 254 -13.89 1.60 -10.13
C LEU A 254 -13.65 2.79 -9.19
N VAL A 255 -13.86 2.58 -7.90
CA VAL A 255 -13.63 3.55 -6.83
C VAL A 255 -12.76 2.94 -5.75
N THR A 256 -11.67 3.63 -5.37
CA THR A 256 -10.73 3.20 -4.33
C THR A 256 -10.30 4.37 -3.44
N PRO A 257 -10.46 4.27 -2.13
CA PRO A 257 -11.31 3.33 -1.40
C PRO A 257 -12.81 3.66 -1.53
N ALA A 258 -13.66 2.66 -1.30
CA ALA A 258 -15.09 2.90 -1.07
C ALA A 258 -15.32 3.16 0.44
N PRO A 259 -16.10 4.18 0.81
CA PRO A 259 -16.41 4.46 2.21
C PRO A 259 -17.27 3.36 2.85
N VAL A 260 -16.99 3.02 4.10
CA VAL A 260 -17.73 1.97 4.84
C VAL A 260 -19.23 2.27 4.95
N GLN A 261 -19.61 3.53 5.12
CA GLN A 261 -20.99 3.98 5.21
C GLN A 261 -21.81 3.72 3.93
N ASP A 262 -21.14 3.66 2.76
CA ASP A 262 -21.79 3.45 1.47
C ASP A 262 -21.83 1.97 1.02
N VAL A 263 -21.21 1.06 1.75
CA VAL A 263 -21.14 -0.38 1.41
C VAL A 263 -22.53 -0.96 1.15
N ASP A 264 -23.49 -0.73 2.05
CA ASP A 264 -24.85 -1.26 1.91
C ASP A 264 -25.59 -0.64 0.72
N ARG A 265 -25.33 0.63 0.41
CA ARG A 265 -25.89 1.31 -0.76
C ARG A 265 -25.36 0.71 -2.05
N ILE A 266 -24.05 0.49 -2.14
CA ILE A 266 -23.40 -0.13 -3.30
C ILE A 266 -23.90 -1.57 -3.47
N ARG A 267 -23.95 -2.37 -2.41
CA ARG A 267 -24.45 -3.77 -2.45
C ARG A 267 -25.89 -3.90 -2.94
N ARG A 268 -26.74 -2.93 -2.60
CA ARG A 268 -28.15 -2.89 -3.03
C ARG A 268 -28.36 -2.40 -4.46
N THR A 269 -27.34 -1.81 -5.09
CA THR A 269 -27.40 -1.34 -6.49
C THR A 269 -27.05 -2.51 -7.43
N PRO A 270 -27.99 -2.98 -8.28
CA PRO A 270 -27.80 -4.21 -9.06
C PRO A 270 -26.57 -4.22 -9.97
N GLU A 271 -26.19 -3.06 -10.51
CA GLU A 271 -25.06 -2.90 -11.44
C GLU A 271 -23.70 -2.82 -10.74
N LEU A 272 -23.70 -2.72 -9.40
CA LEU A 272 -22.50 -2.50 -8.60
C LEU A 272 -22.14 -3.71 -7.75
N LYS A 273 -20.89 -3.73 -7.31
CA LYS A 273 -20.36 -4.68 -6.31
C LYS A 273 -19.33 -4.00 -5.43
N ILE A 274 -19.15 -4.54 -4.22
CA ILE A 274 -18.03 -4.25 -3.34
C ILE A 274 -17.04 -5.41 -3.45
N LEU A 275 -15.76 -5.08 -3.59
CA LEU A 275 -14.65 -6.00 -3.40
C LEU A 275 -14.06 -5.70 -2.03
N GLU A 276 -13.98 -6.72 -1.19
CA GLU A 276 -13.56 -6.62 0.21
C GLU A 276 -12.30 -7.45 0.40
N VAL A 277 -11.29 -6.85 1.00
CA VAL A 277 -10.06 -7.54 1.38
C VAL A 277 -9.53 -6.93 2.68
N ALA A 278 -8.88 -7.75 3.51
CA ALA A 278 -8.17 -7.24 4.66
C ALA A 278 -6.80 -6.70 4.22
N ASP A 279 -6.49 -5.45 4.58
CA ASP A 279 -5.19 -4.80 4.34
C ASP A 279 -4.04 -5.61 4.98
N LEU A 280 -2.84 -5.49 4.47
CA LEU A 280 -1.62 -5.94 5.16
C LEU A 280 -1.40 -5.19 6.48
N LYS A 281 -2.01 -4.02 6.63
CA LYS A 281 -1.89 -3.19 7.82
C LYS A 281 -2.69 -3.75 8.99
N VAL A 282 -1.97 -4.08 10.06
CA VAL A 282 -2.56 -4.44 11.35
C VAL A 282 -2.70 -3.18 12.19
N ALA A 283 -3.90 -2.89 12.67
CA ALA A 283 -4.16 -1.89 13.68
C ALA A 283 -3.80 -2.46 15.06
N LEU A 284 -2.99 -1.74 15.83
CA LEU A 284 -2.51 -2.18 17.14
C LEU A 284 -2.37 -0.99 18.10
N PHE A 285 -2.51 -1.22 19.39
CA PHE A 285 -2.11 -0.25 20.39
C PHE A 285 -0.65 -0.44 20.79
N GLY A 286 0.12 0.65 20.75
CA GLY A 286 1.42 0.78 21.38
C GLY A 286 1.27 1.35 22.77
N LEU A 287 2.17 0.92 23.66
CA LEU A 287 2.16 1.22 25.08
C LEU A 287 3.48 1.87 25.49
N ASN A 288 3.45 2.94 26.27
CA ASN A 288 4.66 3.60 26.78
C ASN A 288 5.23 2.83 27.99
N ILE A 289 5.84 1.69 27.71
CA ILE A 289 6.30 0.72 28.71
C ILE A 289 7.55 1.21 29.45
N GLY A 290 8.48 1.84 28.72
CA GLY A 290 9.81 2.17 29.27
C GLY A 290 9.93 3.58 29.83
N ALA A 291 8.85 4.37 29.90
CA ALA A 291 8.88 5.64 30.61
C ALA A 291 8.95 5.42 32.14
N ALA A 292 9.70 6.25 32.85
CA ALA A 292 9.72 6.21 34.31
C ALA A 292 8.34 6.58 34.91
N GLN A 293 7.66 7.54 34.28
CA GLN A 293 6.29 7.96 34.60
C GLN A 293 5.52 8.16 33.30
N LEU A 294 4.21 7.97 33.36
CA LEU A 294 3.30 8.29 32.25
C LEU A 294 2.93 9.78 32.23
N ASN A 295 2.58 10.28 31.06
CA ASN A 295 2.29 11.70 30.85
C ASN A 295 0.97 12.12 31.52
N ASP A 296 -0.09 11.32 31.32
CA ASP A 296 -1.47 11.63 31.74
C ASP A 296 -2.03 10.63 32.79
N SER A 297 -1.16 9.98 33.58
CA SER A 297 -1.56 9.10 34.67
C SER A 297 -1.70 9.83 36.00
N ASP A 298 -2.61 9.40 36.86
CA ASP A 298 -2.72 9.77 38.24
C ASP A 298 -1.72 9.02 39.15
N VAL A 299 -1.14 7.92 38.68
CA VAL A 299 -0.04 7.20 39.34
C VAL A 299 1.28 7.97 39.09
N LYS A 300 1.87 8.53 40.15
CA LYS A 300 3.03 9.44 40.03
C LYS A 300 4.35 8.84 40.48
N ASP A 301 4.33 7.74 41.21
CA ASP A 301 5.52 7.09 41.78
C ASP A 301 6.14 6.02 40.86
N ARG A 302 5.38 5.55 39.87
CA ARG A 302 5.79 4.50 38.95
C ARG A 302 4.98 4.52 37.65
N ASN A 303 5.41 3.71 36.67
CA ASN A 303 4.68 3.50 35.43
C ASN A 303 3.83 2.21 35.52
N PRO A 304 2.49 2.29 35.55
CA PRO A 304 1.64 1.11 35.56
C PRO A 304 1.87 0.17 34.37
N LEU A 305 2.17 0.72 33.17
CA LEU A 305 2.45 -0.06 31.97
C LEU A 305 3.76 -0.85 32.01
N ALA A 306 4.67 -0.57 32.95
CA ALA A 306 5.87 -1.38 33.17
C ALA A 306 5.52 -2.78 33.73
N ASP A 307 4.41 -2.91 34.47
CA ASP A 307 3.93 -4.18 34.97
C ASP A 307 3.21 -4.98 33.87
N ARG A 308 3.72 -6.17 33.58
CA ARG A 308 3.15 -7.08 32.57
C ARG A 308 1.67 -7.42 32.86
N ARG A 309 1.29 -7.55 34.14
CA ARG A 309 -0.10 -7.86 34.55
C ARG A 309 -1.07 -6.77 34.14
N VAL A 310 -0.66 -5.52 34.24
CA VAL A 310 -1.44 -4.36 33.77
C VAL A 310 -1.63 -4.43 32.24
N ARG A 311 -0.56 -4.69 31.48
CA ARG A 311 -0.65 -4.83 30.03
C ARG A 311 -1.56 -6.00 29.60
N GLN A 312 -1.46 -7.13 30.32
CA GLN A 312 -2.35 -8.27 30.13
C GLN A 312 -3.81 -7.93 30.42
N ALA A 313 -4.06 -7.18 31.50
CA ALA A 313 -5.41 -6.71 31.86
C ALA A 313 -6.01 -5.82 30.77
N LEU A 314 -5.25 -4.86 30.26
CA LEU A 314 -5.67 -4.02 29.13
C LEU A 314 -5.97 -4.84 27.87
N TYR A 315 -5.16 -5.86 27.58
CA TYR A 315 -5.37 -6.77 26.46
C TYR A 315 -6.67 -7.59 26.60
N GLN A 316 -6.90 -8.20 27.78
CA GLN A 316 -8.06 -9.09 28.05
C GLN A 316 -9.37 -8.31 28.19
N ALA A 317 -9.31 -7.00 28.48
CA ALA A 317 -10.51 -6.16 28.57
C ALA A 317 -11.09 -5.76 27.21
N ILE A 318 -10.39 -6.00 26.08
CA ILE A 318 -10.83 -5.58 24.75
C ILE A 318 -11.63 -6.68 24.06
N ASP A 319 -12.93 -6.44 23.83
CA ASP A 319 -13.81 -7.27 23.01
C ASP A 319 -13.57 -6.96 21.52
N ARG A 320 -12.63 -7.68 20.90
CA ARG A 320 -12.28 -7.52 19.48
C ARG A 320 -13.41 -7.96 18.54
N GLU A 321 -14.19 -8.95 18.95
CA GLU A 321 -15.36 -9.42 18.17
C GLU A 321 -16.45 -8.35 18.11
N ALA A 322 -16.68 -7.64 19.21
CA ALA A 322 -17.62 -6.52 19.20
C ALA A 322 -17.12 -5.36 18.32
N ILE A 323 -15.82 -5.08 18.32
CA ILE A 323 -15.21 -4.06 17.44
C ILE A 323 -15.40 -4.45 15.98
N THR A 324 -14.97 -5.64 15.58
CA THR A 324 -15.00 -6.05 14.16
C THR A 324 -16.42 -6.33 13.68
N GLY A 325 -17.25 -6.99 14.48
CA GLY A 325 -18.61 -7.37 14.10
C GLY A 325 -19.60 -6.20 14.08
N ARG A 326 -19.56 -5.34 15.11
CA ARG A 326 -20.56 -4.25 15.25
C ARG A 326 -20.07 -2.95 14.63
N LEU A 327 -18.88 -2.50 15.00
CA LEU A 327 -18.37 -1.19 14.62
C LEU A 327 -17.83 -1.19 13.19
N LEU A 328 -17.13 -2.27 12.80
CA LEU A 328 -16.63 -2.47 11.44
C LEU A 328 -17.56 -3.33 10.58
N ARG A 329 -18.80 -3.62 11.05
CA ARG A 329 -19.88 -4.30 10.31
C ARG A 329 -19.49 -5.66 9.71
N GLY A 330 -18.57 -6.39 10.34
CA GLY A 330 -18.08 -7.67 9.83
C GLY A 330 -17.15 -7.58 8.61
N LEU A 331 -16.71 -6.38 8.23
CA LEU A 331 -15.82 -6.15 7.07
C LEU A 331 -14.38 -6.63 7.31
N THR A 332 -14.04 -6.99 8.53
CA THR A 332 -12.77 -7.57 8.92
C THR A 332 -12.96 -8.52 10.10
N LYS A 333 -11.90 -9.25 10.43
CA LYS A 333 -11.87 -10.17 11.57
C LYS A 333 -10.86 -9.69 12.62
N PRO A 334 -11.02 -10.06 13.90
CA PRO A 334 -9.99 -9.87 14.89
C PRO A 334 -8.67 -10.54 14.46
N THR A 335 -7.56 -9.98 14.91
CA THR A 335 -6.26 -10.65 14.84
C THR A 335 -5.50 -10.51 16.15
N HIS A 336 -4.72 -11.51 16.48
CA HIS A 336 -3.79 -11.55 17.61
C HIS A 336 -2.34 -11.45 17.12
N ALA A 337 -2.13 -11.58 15.81
CA ALA A 337 -0.83 -11.40 15.18
C ALA A 337 -0.54 -9.90 14.95
N LEU A 338 0.75 -9.54 15.01
CA LEU A 338 1.23 -8.18 14.70
C LEU A 338 1.55 -7.99 13.21
N ILE A 339 1.43 -9.07 12.42
CA ILE A 339 1.63 -9.08 10.97
C ILE A 339 0.50 -9.82 10.27
N ALA A 340 0.23 -9.47 9.02
CA ALA A 340 -0.73 -10.17 8.17
C ALA A 340 -0.18 -11.52 7.69
N ALA A 341 -1.08 -12.45 7.33
CA ALA A 341 -0.70 -13.80 6.91
C ALA A 341 0.12 -13.83 5.59
N GLU A 342 0.01 -12.80 4.77
CA GLU A 342 0.74 -12.62 3.51
C GLU A 342 2.20 -12.16 3.72
N ILE A 343 2.56 -11.75 4.93
CA ILE A 343 3.90 -11.24 5.25
C ILE A 343 4.87 -12.39 5.47
N GLN A 344 6.03 -12.35 4.83
CA GLN A 344 7.08 -13.35 5.03
C GLN A 344 7.52 -13.40 6.50
N GLY A 345 7.61 -14.59 7.04
CA GLY A 345 7.84 -14.83 8.48
C GLY A 345 6.57 -15.07 9.29
N PHE A 346 5.37 -14.93 8.71
CA PHE A 346 4.13 -15.30 9.38
C PHE A 346 4.07 -16.81 9.66
N ASP A 347 3.52 -17.12 10.82
CA ASP A 347 3.12 -18.47 11.20
C ASP A 347 1.74 -18.41 11.87
N PRO A 348 0.81 -19.33 11.55
CA PRO A 348 -0.53 -19.34 12.14
C PRO A 348 -0.57 -19.35 13.67
N VAL A 349 0.48 -19.87 14.31
CA VAL A 349 0.61 -19.88 15.78
C VAL A 349 0.65 -18.46 16.36
N LEU A 350 1.09 -17.47 15.59
CA LEU A 350 1.17 -16.07 16.01
C LEU A 350 -0.21 -15.39 16.07
N ASP A 351 -1.22 -15.95 15.40
CA ASP A 351 -2.60 -15.43 15.44
C ASP A 351 -3.46 -16.13 16.51
N THR A 352 -2.81 -16.85 17.42
CA THR A 352 -3.46 -17.44 18.60
C THR A 352 -3.48 -16.41 19.74
N ALA A 353 -4.64 -16.22 20.35
CA ALA A 353 -4.80 -15.32 21.48
C ALA A 353 -3.92 -15.74 22.65
N PRO A 354 -3.01 -14.89 23.16
CA PRO A 354 -2.19 -15.19 24.33
C PRO A 354 -3.02 -15.27 25.61
N ALA A 355 -4.21 -14.65 25.65
CA ALA A 355 -5.23 -14.76 26.67
C ALA A 355 -6.61 -14.44 26.07
N PRO A 356 -7.70 -15.05 26.55
CA PRO A 356 -9.05 -14.78 26.09
C PRO A 356 -9.53 -13.38 26.53
N PHE A 357 -10.57 -12.88 25.86
CA PHE A 357 -11.35 -11.75 26.38
C PHE A 357 -12.01 -12.15 27.72
N ASP A 358 -11.60 -11.49 28.80
CA ASP A 358 -12.12 -11.75 30.15
C ASP A 358 -11.93 -10.51 31.04
N PRO A 359 -12.93 -9.60 31.09
CA PRO A 359 -12.87 -8.40 31.91
C PRO A 359 -12.73 -8.69 33.43
N GLU A 360 -13.26 -9.81 33.90
CA GLU A 360 -13.16 -10.16 35.34
C GLU A 360 -11.76 -10.65 35.69
N ALA A 361 -11.11 -11.42 34.81
CA ALA A 361 -9.68 -11.75 34.95
C ALA A 361 -8.82 -10.48 34.87
N ALA A 362 -9.16 -9.53 33.99
CA ALA A 362 -8.46 -8.25 33.88
C ALA A 362 -8.52 -7.45 35.19
N LYS A 363 -9.68 -7.38 35.85
CA LYS A 363 -9.80 -6.73 37.17
C LYS A 363 -8.93 -7.39 38.24
N ARG A 364 -8.90 -8.73 38.26
CA ARG A 364 -8.03 -9.46 39.21
C ARG A 364 -6.56 -9.14 38.98
N LEU A 365 -6.13 -9.14 37.72
CA LEU A 365 -4.74 -8.78 37.36
C LEU A 365 -4.39 -7.35 37.79
N LEU A 366 -5.29 -6.39 37.63
CA LEU A 366 -5.08 -5.01 38.10
C LEU A 366 -4.96 -4.96 39.62
N ALA A 367 -5.82 -5.66 40.37
CA ALA A 367 -5.75 -5.73 41.83
C ALA A 367 -4.42 -6.36 42.30
N GLU A 368 -4.00 -7.47 41.70
CA GLU A 368 -2.70 -8.14 41.96
C GLU A 368 -1.49 -7.24 41.62
N ALA A 369 -1.64 -6.35 40.62
CA ALA A 369 -0.62 -5.36 40.27
C ALA A 369 -0.61 -4.14 41.21
N GLY A 370 -1.55 -4.07 42.18
CA GLY A 370 -1.66 -2.99 43.15
C GLY A 370 -2.60 -1.85 42.72
N TYR A 371 -3.53 -2.13 41.79
CA TYR A 371 -4.51 -1.16 41.30
C TYR A 371 -5.97 -1.72 41.43
N PRO A 372 -6.46 -2.05 42.64
CA PRO A 372 -7.79 -2.64 42.82
C PRO A 372 -8.92 -1.69 42.39
N ASP A 373 -8.72 -0.38 42.50
CA ASP A 373 -9.68 0.66 42.08
C ASP A 373 -9.41 1.20 40.68
N GLY A 374 -8.43 0.59 39.97
CA GLY A 374 -7.95 1.06 38.68
C GLY A 374 -7.07 2.31 38.78
N PHE A 375 -6.93 3.04 37.68
CA PHE A 375 -6.13 4.27 37.58
C PHE A 375 -6.50 5.06 36.34
N ARG A 376 -6.06 6.33 36.27
CA ARG A 376 -6.18 7.14 35.06
C ARG A 376 -4.93 7.00 34.19
N ILE A 377 -5.11 7.02 32.83
CA ILE A 377 -4.04 6.91 31.85
C ILE A 377 -4.39 7.70 30.57
N GLY A 378 -3.40 8.30 29.91
CA GLY A 378 -3.57 8.97 28.63
C GLY A 378 -3.82 7.99 27.49
N PHE A 379 -4.72 8.35 26.56
CA PHE A 379 -4.99 7.57 25.36
C PHE A 379 -5.20 8.48 24.15
N ASP A 380 -4.28 8.44 23.20
CA ASP A 380 -4.26 9.25 22.00
C ASP A 380 -4.67 8.47 20.75
N CYS A 381 -5.55 9.05 19.93
CA CYS A 381 -5.97 8.50 18.64
C CYS A 381 -5.94 9.57 17.55
N PRO A 382 -5.67 9.21 16.29
CA PRO A 382 -5.81 10.11 15.15
C PRO A 382 -7.26 10.16 14.65
N THR A 383 -7.70 11.29 14.10
CA THR A 383 -9.06 11.48 13.58
C THR A 383 -9.31 10.74 12.26
N GLU A 384 -8.31 10.64 11.37
CA GLU A 384 -8.55 10.34 9.95
C GLU A 384 -7.69 9.19 9.39
N ARG A 385 -7.09 8.36 10.26
CA ARG A 385 -6.10 7.36 9.82
C ARG A 385 -6.65 5.94 9.71
N PHE A 386 -7.71 5.63 10.45
CA PHE A 386 -8.30 4.30 10.57
C PHE A 386 -9.79 4.36 10.26
N VAL A 387 -10.32 3.29 9.68
CA VAL A 387 -11.76 3.14 9.42
C VAL A 387 -12.51 3.15 10.76
N ASN A 388 -13.42 4.11 10.95
CA ASN A 388 -14.15 4.34 12.20
C ASN A 388 -13.21 4.43 13.43
N GLY A 389 -12.01 4.99 13.26
CA GLY A 389 -10.93 4.99 14.26
C GLY A 389 -11.32 5.65 15.57
N GLU A 390 -11.96 6.82 15.53
CA GLU A 390 -12.40 7.52 16.75
C GLU A 390 -13.43 6.71 17.51
N GLN A 391 -14.43 6.14 16.82
CA GLN A 391 -15.46 5.31 17.43
C GLN A 391 -14.85 4.03 18.04
N MET A 392 -13.86 3.44 17.38
CA MET A 392 -13.11 2.28 17.89
C MET A 392 -12.36 2.65 19.17
N CYS A 393 -11.62 3.77 19.19
CA CYS A 393 -10.92 4.23 20.38
C CYS A 393 -11.89 4.52 21.54
N GLN A 394 -13.03 5.18 21.28
CA GLN A 394 -14.08 5.44 22.29
C GLN A 394 -14.70 4.14 22.81
N ALA A 395 -14.91 3.13 21.97
CA ALA A 395 -15.39 1.82 22.40
C ALA A 395 -14.39 1.15 23.37
N VAL A 396 -13.09 1.25 23.08
CA VAL A 396 -12.03 0.71 23.95
C VAL A 396 -11.96 1.47 25.27
N VAL A 397 -12.11 2.81 25.28
CA VAL A 397 -12.25 3.61 26.52
C VAL A 397 -13.36 3.05 27.40
N ALA A 398 -14.55 2.79 26.82
CA ALA A 398 -15.67 2.21 27.56
C ALA A 398 -15.38 0.79 28.07
N MET A 399 -14.62 -0.01 27.33
CA MET A 399 -14.21 -1.36 27.75
C MET A 399 -13.23 -1.29 28.93
N TRP A 400 -12.21 -0.44 28.87
CA TRP A 400 -11.24 -0.25 29.95
C TRP A 400 -11.88 0.37 31.21
N ALA A 401 -12.87 1.25 31.06
CA ALA A 401 -13.60 1.79 32.19
C ALA A 401 -14.31 0.70 33.03
N ARG A 402 -14.76 -0.41 32.40
CA ARG A 402 -15.37 -1.55 33.11
C ARG A 402 -14.43 -2.28 34.05
N ILE A 403 -13.13 -2.19 33.81
CA ILE A 403 -12.08 -2.76 34.65
C ILE A 403 -11.42 -1.73 35.58
N GLY A 404 -11.96 -0.50 35.67
CA GLY A 404 -11.46 0.57 36.54
C GLY A 404 -10.42 1.49 35.86
N VAL A 405 -9.98 1.20 34.61
CA VAL A 405 -9.00 2.06 33.94
C VAL A 405 -9.70 3.22 33.23
N LYS A 406 -9.41 4.44 33.70
CA LYS A 406 -9.99 5.70 33.20
C LYS A 406 -9.10 6.30 32.11
N ALA A 407 -9.32 5.92 30.86
CA ALA A 407 -8.55 6.45 29.75
C ALA A 407 -8.92 7.91 29.44
N ALA A 408 -7.94 8.81 29.58
CA ALA A 408 -8.04 10.22 29.18
C ALA A 408 -7.86 10.34 27.66
N TYR A 409 -8.97 10.07 26.94
CA TYR A 409 -9.00 10.04 25.49
C TYR A 409 -8.79 11.41 24.87
N GLN A 410 -7.88 11.50 23.90
CA GLN A 410 -7.64 12.68 23.07
C GLN A 410 -7.57 12.29 21.60
N SER A 411 -8.28 13.04 20.77
CA SER A 411 -8.29 12.87 19.31
C SER A 411 -7.50 14.01 18.65
N HIS A 412 -6.66 13.68 17.66
CA HIS A 412 -5.80 14.66 17.01
C HIS A 412 -5.79 14.43 15.48
N PRO A 413 -5.64 15.49 14.67
CA PRO A 413 -5.25 15.34 13.27
C PRO A 413 -3.94 14.53 13.15
N TYR A 414 -3.80 13.74 12.08
CA TYR A 414 -2.73 12.72 11.99
C TYR A 414 -1.31 13.27 12.18
N ALA A 415 -0.97 14.41 11.56
CA ALA A 415 0.40 14.93 11.64
C ALA A 415 0.80 15.40 13.06
N PRO A 416 0.00 16.20 13.81
CA PRO A 416 0.25 16.49 15.22
C PRO A 416 0.25 15.24 16.10
N TYR A 417 -0.68 14.30 15.85
CA TYR A 417 -0.74 13.01 16.52
C TYR A 417 0.59 12.26 16.42
N LEU A 418 1.06 12.07 15.18
CA LEU A 418 2.30 11.34 14.93
C LEU A 418 3.50 11.98 15.61
N LYS A 419 3.59 13.31 15.58
CA LYS A 419 4.65 14.06 16.27
C LYS A 419 4.60 13.82 17.79
N LYS A 420 3.41 13.87 18.41
CA LYS A 420 3.19 13.59 19.84
C LYS A 420 3.65 12.17 20.20
N VAL A 421 3.22 11.19 19.43
CA VAL A 421 3.57 9.76 19.63
C VAL A 421 5.07 9.54 19.51
N LEU A 422 5.69 9.98 18.41
CA LEU A 422 7.13 9.75 18.16
C LEU A 422 8.03 10.44 19.18
N ASN A 423 7.56 11.52 19.80
CA ASN A 423 8.26 12.18 20.91
C ASN A 423 8.05 11.48 22.28
N GLY A 424 7.32 10.35 22.34
CA GLY A 424 7.03 9.62 23.57
C GLY A 424 6.08 10.35 24.52
N GLN A 425 5.26 11.26 24.01
CA GLN A 425 4.32 12.08 24.77
C GLN A 425 2.92 11.46 24.89
N SER A 426 2.73 10.24 24.41
CA SER A 426 1.50 9.45 24.52
C SER A 426 1.72 8.27 25.44
N ASP A 427 0.77 7.97 26.32
CA ASP A 427 0.84 6.81 27.22
C ASP A 427 0.38 5.54 26.50
N ILE A 428 -0.79 5.59 25.85
CA ILE A 428 -1.29 4.59 24.92
C ILE A 428 -1.63 5.29 23.61
N TYR A 429 -1.31 4.65 22.49
CA TYR A 429 -1.51 5.20 21.16
C TYR A 429 -1.83 4.07 20.16
N ILE A 430 -2.48 4.40 19.04
CA ILE A 430 -2.75 3.43 17.98
C ILE A 430 -1.73 3.56 16.85
N LEU A 431 -1.20 2.43 16.40
CA LEU A 431 -0.38 2.32 15.19
C LEU A 431 -1.06 1.41 14.16
N GLY A 432 -0.79 1.66 12.89
CA GLY A 432 -1.06 0.73 11.81
C GLY A 432 0.23 0.38 11.11
N TRP A 433 0.59 -0.92 11.07
CA TRP A 433 1.82 -1.37 10.44
C TRP A 433 1.55 -2.38 9.33
N ALA A 434 1.99 -2.09 8.11
CA ALA A 434 1.73 -2.91 6.92
C ALA A 434 2.94 -3.73 6.45
N ASN A 435 4.10 -3.58 7.08
CA ASN A 435 5.37 -4.18 6.68
C ASN A 435 5.79 -3.89 5.21
N THR A 436 5.22 -2.84 4.61
CA THR A 436 5.57 -2.40 3.25
C THR A 436 6.78 -1.47 3.28
N PRO A 437 7.63 -1.47 2.23
CA PRO A 437 7.55 -2.22 0.98
C PRO A 437 8.04 -3.66 1.07
N GLN A 438 8.83 -4.03 2.07
CA GLN A 438 9.56 -5.28 2.14
C GLN A 438 8.66 -6.52 2.23
N LEU A 439 7.42 -6.39 2.75
CA LEU A 439 6.51 -7.52 3.00
C LEU A 439 7.16 -8.64 3.83
N ASP A 440 8.00 -8.25 4.75
CA ASP A 440 8.74 -9.13 5.65
C ASP A 440 8.54 -8.72 7.12
N ALA A 441 8.41 -9.70 7.99
CA ALA A 441 8.21 -9.53 9.43
C ALA A 441 9.33 -8.75 10.13
N PHE A 442 10.54 -8.76 9.56
CA PHE A 442 11.67 -8.02 10.10
C PHE A 442 11.38 -6.51 10.16
N SER A 443 10.53 -6.00 9.28
CA SER A 443 10.15 -4.58 9.28
C SER A 443 9.55 -4.13 10.62
N ILE A 444 8.53 -4.81 11.14
CA ILE A 444 7.92 -4.45 12.43
C ILE A 444 8.83 -4.84 13.60
N LEU A 445 9.50 -5.99 13.51
CA LEU A 445 10.41 -6.45 14.55
C LEU A 445 11.53 -5.44 14.79
N ASN A 446 12.24 -5.03 13.74
CA ASN A 446 13.36 -4.10 13.85
C ASN A 446 12.94 -2.66 14.16
N ASN A 447 11.84 -2.17 13.56
CA ASN A 447 11.50 -0.76 13.69
C ASN A 447 10.62 -0.45 14.91
N VAL A 448 9.71 -1.38 15.28
CA VAL A 448 8.69 -1.12 16.32
C VAL A 448 8.99 -1.85 17.63
N LEU A 449 9.51 -3.08 17.54
CA LEU A 449 9.60 -3.99 18.67
C LEU A 449 11.02 -4.17 19.22
N HIS A 450 12.05 -3.76 18.50
CA HIS A 450 13.43 -3.72 18.99
C HIS A 450 13.64 -2.52 19.92
N SER A 451 14.52 -2.66 20.90
CA SER A 451 15.00 -1.54 21.72
C SER A 451 15.58 -0.44 20.85
N LYS A 452 15.43 0.81 21.29
CA LYS A 452 15.85 1.97 20.49
C LYS A 452 17.36 2.07 20.39
N THR A 453 17.88 2.03 19.17
CA THR A 453 19.28 2.25 18.79
C THR A 453 19.33 3.23 17.62
N PRO A 454 20.51 3.67 17.13
CA PRO A 454 20.58 4.46 15.89
C PRO A 454 20.04 3.77 14.63
N ARG A 455 19.92 2.43 14.62
CA ARG A 455 19.50 1.63 13.46
C ARG A 455 18.22 0.82 13.69
N SER A 456 17.79 0.63 14.93
CA SER A 456 16.64 -0.19 15.32
C SER A 456 15.73 0.60 16.26
N GLY A 457 14.47 0.17 16.43
CA GLY A 457 13.52 0.80 17.34
C GLY A 457 13.16 2.24 16.95
N THR A 458 13.30 2.62 15.67
CA THR A 458 13.06 3.98 15.19
C THR A 458 11.59 4.40 15.32
N TRP A 459 10.68 3.41 15.37
CA TRP A 459 9.24 3.53 15.58
C TRP A 459 8.79 2.88 16.91
N ASN A 460 9.67 2.84 17.91
CA ASN A 460 9.38 2.38 19.26
C ASN A 460 9.31 3.57 20.25
N PRO A 461 8.29 4.44 20.15
CA PRO A 461 8.14 5.57 21.08
C PRO A 461 7.81 5.12 22.50
N GLY A 462 7.22 3.93 22.66
CA GLY A 462 6.88 3.31 23.94
C GLY A 462 8.07 2.76 24.70
N LYS A 463 9.26 2.78 24.11
CA LYS A 463 10.53 2.35 24.72
C LYS A 463 10.48 0.90 25.24
N TYR A 464 9.73 0.03 24.58
CA TYR A 464 9.80 -1.40 24.88
C TYR A 464 11.24 -1.88 24.72
N ALA A 465 11.73 -2.65 25.68
CA ALA A 465 13.07 -3.21 25.67
C ALA A 465 13.06 -4.61 26.29
N ASN A 466 13.58 -5.58 25.55
CA ASN A 466 13.79 -6.94 26.00
C ASN A 466 15.01 -7.51 25.27
N ALA A 467 16.11 -7.75 26.01
CA ALA A 467 17.38 -8.17 25.44
C ALA A 467 17.30 -9.51 24.70
N GLU A 468 16.40 -10.42 25.11
CA GLU A 468 16.22 -11.70 24.41
C GLU A 468 15.49 -11.51 23.08
N VAL A 469 14.51 -10.59 23.05
CA VAL A 469 13.80 -10.21 21.80
C VAL A 469 14.78 -9.53 20.85
N ASP A 470 15.57 -8.57 21.34
CA ASP A 470 16.57 -7.86 20.54
C ASP A 470 17.57 -8.84 19.90
N ALA A 471 18.11 -9.78 20.70
CA ALA A 471 19.05 -10.79 20.20
C ALA A 471 18.43 -11.71 19.12
N LEU A 472 17.15 -12.05 19.23
CA LEU A 472 16.45 -12.83 18.20
C LEU A 472 16.24 -12.01 16.92
N ILE A 473 15.90 -10.72 17.05
CA ILE A 473 15.72 -9.82 15.91
C ILE A 473 17.05 -9.60 15.18
N ASP A 474 18.14 -9.32 15.91
CA ASP A 474 19.47 -9.11 15.32
C ASP A 474 19.94 -10.34 14.53
N ARG A 475 19.74 -11.54 15.10
CA ARG A 475 20.04 -12.79 14.41
C ARG A 475 19.16 -12.99 13.17
N ALA A 476 17.85 -12.75 13.26
CA ALA A 476 16.94 -12.86 12.12
C ALA A 476 17.29 -11.87 10.99
N GLY A 477 17.89 -10.73 11.32
CA GLY A 477 18.35 -9.72 10.37
C GLY A 477 19.51 -10.17 9.50
N SER A 478 20.29 -11.17 9.93
CA SER A 478 21.47 -11.68 9.21
C SER A 478 21.37 -13.18 8.84
N GLU A 479 20.37 -13.89 9.36
CA GLU A 479 20.16 -15.30 9.06
C GLU A 479 19.67 -15.50 7.64
N VAL A 480 20.45 -16.21 6.83
CA VAL A 480 20.17 -16.42 5.38
C VAL A 480 19.49 -17.76 5.09
N ASP A 481 19.46 -18.70 6.03
CA ASP A 481 18.64 -19.90 5.92
C ASP A 481 17.18 -19.55 6.24
N PRO A 482 16.23 -19.76 5.31
CA PRO A 482 14.86 -19.30 5.49
C PRO A 482 14.11 -20.02 6.61
N VAL A 483 14.46 -21.28 6.91
CA VAL A 483 13.81 -22.08 7.96
C VAL A 483 14.30 -21.60 9.33
N ALA A 484 15.62 -21.49 9.51
CA ALA A 484 16.22 -20.97 10.74
C ALA A 484 15.76 -19.53 11.02
N ARG A 485 15.72 -18.68 9.98
CA ARG A 485 15.25 -17.31 10.08
C ARG A 485 13.79 -17.24 10.52
N LYS A 486 12.90 -18.05 9.92
CA LYS A 486 11.48 -18.09 10.31
C LYS A 486 11.33 -18.49 11.78
N ALA A 487 12.11 -19.46 12.27
CA ALA A 487 12.08 -19.86 13.67
C ALA A 487 12.45 -18.69 14.61
N LEU A 488 13.51 -17.93 14.30
CA LEU A 488 13.91 -16.73 15.06
C LEU A 488 12.81 -15.66 15.10
N ILE A 489 12.15 -15.42 13.96
CA ILE A 489 11.04 -14.48 13.84
C ILE A 489 9.87 -14.91 14.72
N VAL A 490 9.48 -16.17 14.64
CA VAL A 490 8.36 -16.73 15.44
C VAL A 490 8.66 -16.63 16.93
N ASP A 491 9.88 -16.99 17.36
CA ASP A 491 10.29 -16.90 18.75
C ASP A 491 10.29 -15.45 19.26
N ALA A 492 10.77 -14.50 18.45
CA ALA A 492 10.71 -13.08 18.80
C ALA A 492 9.26 -12.61 19.03
N PHE A 493 8.34 -12.92 18.09
CA PHE A 493 6.94 -12.54 18.25
C PHE A 493 6.28 -13.21 19.46
N ARG A 494 6.55 -14.47 19.72
CA ARG A 494 6.00 -15.16 20.90
C ARG A 494 6.42 -14.51 22.22
N LYS A 495 7.69 -14.05 22.31
CA LYS A 495 8.15 -13.30 23.48
C LYS A 495 7.45 -11.94 23.60
N VAL A 496 7.30 -11.20 22.49
CA VAL A 496 6.55 -9.94 22.44
C VAL A 496 5.10 -10.14 22.87
N GLN A 497 4.44 -11.21 22.40
CA GLN A 497 3.07 -11.56 22.82
C GLN A 497 3.00 -11.93 24.31
N ALA A 498 3.96 -12.75 24.80
CA ALA A 498 4.03 -13.11 26.20
C ALA A 498 4.25 -11.90 27.12
N ASP A 499 4.94 -10.88 26.64
CA ASP A 499 5.15 -9.61 27.35
C ASP A 499 3.95 -8.64 27.24
N TYR A 500 2.98 -8.92 26.36
CA TYR A 500 1.91 -7.97 25.99
C TYR A 500 2.49 -6.59 25.61
N ALA A 501 3.58 -6.58 24.86
CA ALA A 501 4.29 -5.35 24.52
C ALA A 501 3.52 -4.44 23.54
N ALA A 502 2.61 -5.03 22.77
CA ALA A 502 1.66 -4.34 21.91
C ALA A 502 0.32 -5.10 21.92
N ILE A 503 -0.76 -4.42 21.59
CA ILE A 503 -2.11 -5.01 21.57
C ILE A 503 -2.66 -4.99 20.14
N PRO A 504 -2.53 -6.08 19.36
CA PRO A 504 -3.13 -6.17 18.04
C PRO A 504 -4.66 -6.22 18.13
N LEU A 505 -5.33 -5.65 17.14
CA LEU A 505 -6.79 -5.51 17.11
C LEU A 505 -7.41 -6.23 15.91
N TYR A 506 -7.14 -5.73 14.72
CA TYR A 506 -7.70 -6.23 13.46
C TYR A 506 -6.84 -5.77 12.28
N ARG A 507 -7.04 -6.38 11.12
CA ARG A 507 -6.52 -5.86 9.85
C ARG A 507 -7.50 -4.83 9.30
N GLU A 508 -7.01 -3.70 8.79
CA GLU A 508 -7.88 -2.67 8.21
C GLU A 508 -8.69 -3.26 7.03
N PRO A 509 -9.99 -2.97 6.91
CA PRO A 509 -10.75 -3.35 5.73
C PRO A 509 -10.39 -2.44 4.54
N LEU A 510 -9.99 -3.02 3.42
CA LEU A 510 -9.89 -2.35 2.13
C LEU A 510 -11.15 -2.64 1.31
N LEU A 511 -11.81 -1.59 0.87
CA LEU A 511 -13.07 -1.66 0.16
C LEU A 511 -12.93 -0.98 -1.20
N TYR A 512 -13.27 -1.70 -2.26
CA TYR A 512 -13.31 -1.15 -3.62
C TYR A 512 -14.74 -1.23 -4.15
N GLY A 513 -15.32 -0.09 -4.53
CA GLY A 513 -16.60 -0.03 -5.21
C GLY A 513 -16.39 -0.21 -6.72
N ALA A 514 -17.06 -1.16 -7.34
CA ALA A 514 -16.89 -1.41 -8.76
C ALA A 514 -18.22 -1.67 -9.46
N ARG A 515 -18.30 -1.35 -10.77
CA ARG A 515 -19.35 -1.89 -11.62
C ARG A 515 -19.17 -3.40 -11.79
N ARG A 516 -20.27 -4.15 -11.91
CA ARG A 516 -20.19 -5.61 -12.08
C ARG A 516 -19.43 -6.03 -13.33
N THR A 517 -19.39 -5.18 -14.34
CA THR A 517 -18.60 -5.38 -15.57
C THR A 517 -17.09 -5.34 -15.36
N VAL A 518 -16.60 -4.82 -14.23
CA VAL A 518 -15.17 -4.77 -13.90
C VAL A 518 -14.79 -5.99 -13.06
N GLU A 519 -13.90 -6.80 -13.59
CA GLU A 519 -13.24 -7.88 -12.86
C GLU A 519 -11.82 -7.44 -12.54
N THR A 520 -11.48 -7.34 -11.26
CA THR A 520 -10.15 -6.94 -10.79
C THR A 520 -9.81 -7.68 -9.49
N TRP A 521 -8.53 -7.83 -9.23
CA TRP A 521 -8.05 -8.37 -7.98
C TRP A 521 -7.91 -7.25 -6.94
N ALA A 522 -8.68 -7.35 -5.86
CA ALA A 522 -8.50 -6.50 -4.67
C ALA A 522 -7.32 -7.03 -3.87
N ALA A 523 -6.18 -6.38 -4.01
CA ALA A 523 -4.94 -6.81 -3.37
C ALA A 523 -4.82 -6.27 -1.95
N PRO A 524 -4.37 -7.07 -0.97
CA PRO A 524 -4.13 -6.66 0.42
C PRO A 524 -3.11 -5.51 0.58
N ASP A 525 -2.23 -5.29 -0.40
CA ASP A 525 -1.25 -4.19 -0.42
C ASP A 525 -1.79 -2.87 -1.00
N SER A 526 -3.10 -2.79 -1.23
CA SER A 526 -3.83 -1.66 -1.82
C SER A 526 -3.40 -1.24 -3.23
N LYS A 527 -2.52 -1.99 -3.90
CA LYS A 527 -2.10 -1.71 -5.27
C LYS A 527 -3.13 -2.24 -6.27
N ILE A 528 -3.57 -1.40 -7.18
CA ILE A 528 -4.39 -1.82 -8.31
C ILE A 528 -3.47 -2.30 -9.44
N ARG A 529 -3.61 -3.58 -9.77
CA ARG A 529 -2.85 -4.23 -10.85
C ARG A 529 -3.74 -4.30 -12.10
N LEU A 530 -3.66 -3.28 -12.93
CA LEU A 530 -4.52 -3.13 -14.11
C LEU A 530 -4.29 -4.24 -15.14
N TRP A 531 -3.09 -4.84 -15.18
CA TRP A 531 -2.81 -6.01 -16.04
C TRP A 531 -3.57 -7.28 -15.63
N LEU A 532 -4.21 -7.30 -14.46
CA LEU A 532 -5.11 -8.35 -13.96
C LEU A 532 -6.58 -7.90 -14.00
N THR A 533 -6.90 -6.79 -14.67
CA THR A 533 -8.25 -6.20 -14.67
C THR A 533 -8.91 -6.37 -16.02
N ARG A 534 -10.15 -6.85 -16.06
CA ARG A 534 -10.96 -7.01 -17.28
C ARG A 534 -12.26 -6.22 -17.17
N MET A 535 -12.76 -5.80 -18.32
CA MET A 535 -14.11 -5.23 -18.47
C MET A 535 -14.92 -6.13 -19.40
N ASN A 536 -16.06 -6.62 -18.91
CA ASN A 536 -17.01 -7.45 -19.66
C ASN A 536 -18.06 -6.61 -20.37
#